data_d48d67db4151b62682607f2ed6a63c04
#
_entry.id   d48d67db4151b62682607f2ed6a63c04
#
_cell.length_a   1.000
_cell.length_b   1.000
_cell.length_c   1.000
_cell.angle_alpha   90.00
_cell.angle_beta   90.00
_cell.angle_gamma   90.00
#
_symmetry.space_group_name_H-M   'P 1'
#
loop_
_entity.id
_entity.type
_entity.pdbx_description
1 polymer ?
#
loop_
_entity_poly.entity_id
_entity_poly.type
_entity_poly.pdbx_seq_one_letter_code
_entity_poly.pdbx_strand_id
1 'polypeptide(L)'
;MLKSPRFVAIAAVLLSVLGLWLIWNHLTDECLSEASRTADTILSRMRTRSIDHSLQEDNDETKSLIRLLDKTRALNYLEKDVKVLAESALADYVKDQRLTGAVILNSRLEPVLYEAGDGLFPWQSVVQRVFVNNILTYPFKQFASREAFSDIGFYDFGVVARQNSDGLVMAWVKKKPGQFGVVSKDLYPGDTFAMDSLVFVVRNGRIVSTNLEGWNGQLQQKCPFLSAPIGHLAAYDFNLYDVQGKKWYGRLTQVKGHQVFVLIPEAPLFEFRKKQFGEVLVGFILMLGLLALVRMRTGQRYVQELQTQFDTIQGISSIYISTYLVRIPENSVQLLKSTAEIRRIYRPGIRATDFFRTLLNTVIAPSYIAEALAFYNIETLGDRLASASK
;
A
#
# COMPACT_ATOMS: atom_id res chain seq x y z
N MET A 1 18.58 -39.76 12.82
CA MET A 1 19.14 -38.45 13.18
C MET A 1 18.18 -37.44 13.83
N LEU A 2 16.90 -37.71 13.91
CA LEU A 2 15.85 -36.81 14.48
C LEU A 2 15.66 -36.92 16.01
N LYS A 3 16.53 -37.65 16.73
CA LYS A 3 16.28 -37.94 18.16
C LYS A 3 16.93 -36.97 19.16
N SER A 4 17.63 -35.93 18.72
CA SER A 4 18.21 -34.96 19.68
C SER A 4 17.18 -33.89 20.04
N PRO A 5 16.83 -33.70 21.31
CA PRO A 5 15.86 -32.68 21.75
C PRO A 5 16.24 -31.26 21.34
N ARG A 6 17.51 -31.01 21.10
CA ARG A 6 18.04 -29.74 20.58
C ARG A 6 17.63 -29.50 19.13
N PHE A 7 17.67 -30.51 18.27
CA PHE A 7 17.26 -30.40 16.87
C PHE A 7 15.76 -30.09 16.73
N VAL A 8 14.93 -30.76 17.53
CA VAL A 8 13.47 -30.50 17.56
C VAL A 8 13.17 -29.06 18.02
N ALA A 9 13.88 -28.57 19.02
CA ALA A 9 13.73 -27.19 19.51
C ALA A 9 14.12 -26.15 18.44
N ILE A 10 15.25 -26.35 17.74
CA ILE A 10 15.71 -25.48 16.66
C ILE A 10 14.70 -25.49 15.51
N ALA A 11 14.21 -26.66 15.10
CA ALA A 11 13.22 -26.78 14.04
C ALA A 11 11.90 -26.06 14.40
N ALA A 12 11.45 -26.18 15.65
CA ALA A 12 10.25 -25.48 16.14
C ALA A 12 10.41 -23.95 16.11
N VAL A 13 11.58 -23.43 16.50
CA VAL A 13 11.88 -21.98 16.43
C VAL A 13 11.88 -21.50 14.97
N LEU A 14 12.54 -22.25 14.07
CA LEU A 14 12.58 -21.87 12.65
C LEU A 14 11.17 -21.87 12.02
N LEU A 15 10.35 -22.87 12.32
CA LEU A 15 8.97 -22.94 11.86
C LEU A 15 8.12 -21.78 12.41
N SER A 16 8.34 -21.39 13.67
CA SER A 16 7.65 -20.26 14.28
C SER A 16 8.04 -18.92 13.63
N VAL A 17 9.33 -18.72 13.37
CA VAL A 17 9.81 -17.51 12.66
C VAL A 17 9.26 -17.47 11.24
N LEU A 18 9.27 -18.60 10.53
CA LEU A 18 8.68 -18.70 9.20
C LEU A 18 7.18 -18.39 9.21
N GLY A 19 6.43 -18.92 10.20
CA GLY A 19 5.01 -18.64 10.37
C GLY A 19 4.73 -17.16 10.60
N LEU A 20 5.46 -16.51 11.49
CA LEU A 20 5.34 -15.07 11.74
C LEU A 20 5.70 -14.23 10.49
N TRP A 21 6.71 -14.64 9.74
CA TRP A 21 7.09 -14.00 8.48
C TRP A 21 5.98 -14.12 7.41
N LEU A 22 5.38 -15.30 7.27
CA LEU A 22 4.26 -15.51 6.35
C LEU A 22 3.04 -14.67 6.73
N ILE A 23 2.70 -14.58 8.03
CA ILE A 23 1.62 -13.73 8.52
C ILE A 23 1.92 -12.26 8.21
N TRP A 24 3.15 -11.79 8.45
CA TRP A 24 3.56 -10.42 8.14
C TRP A 24 3.40 -10.10 6.65
N ASN A 25 3.84 -11.00 5.77
CA ASN A 25 3.70 -10.81 4.33
C ASN A 25 2.24 -10.81 3.89
N HIS A 26 1.44 -11.75 4.41
CA HIS A 26 0.01 -11.79 4.11
C HIS A 26 -0.72 -10.51 4.51
N LEU A 27 -0.49 -10.01 5.72
CA LEU A 27 -1.07 -8.74 6.19
C LEU A 27 -0.56 -7.54 5.36
N THR A 28 0.69 -7.59 4.86
CA THR A 28 1.22 -6.56 3.98
C THR A 28 0.50 -6.55 2.64
N ASP A 29 0.31 -7.72 2.03
CA ASP A 29 -0.40 -7.86 0.76
C ASP A 29 -1.87 -7.45 0.88
N GLU A 30 -2.51 -7.77 2.01
CA GLU A 30 -3.89 -7.36 2.30
C GLU A 30 -4.00 -5.83 2.40
N CYS A 31 -3.11 -5.17 3.15
CA CYS A 31 -3.07 -3.71 3.25
C CYS A 31 -2.84 -3.05 1.88
N LEU A 32 -1.92 -3.56 1.07
CA LEU A 32 -1.65 -3.04 -0.27
C LEU A 32 -2.86 -3.25 -1.21
N SER A 33 -3.52 -4.39 -1.13
CA SER A 33 -4.73 -4.68 -1.91
C SER A 33 -5.88 -3.73 -1.56
N GLU A 34 -6.09 -3.48 -0.27
CA GLU A 34 -7.12 -2.55 0.21
C GLU A 34 -6.79 -1.10 -0.20
N ALA A 35 -5.54 -0.68 -0.06
CA ALA A 35 -5.10 0.64 -0.51
C ALA A 35 -5.25 0.81 -2.03
N SER A 36 -4.93 -0.22 -2.82
CA SER A 36 -5.15 -0.21 -4.26
C SER A 36 -6.63 -0.05 -4.62
N ARG A 37 -7.53 -0.80 -3.96
CA ARG A 37 -8.99 -0.68 -4.15
C ARG A 37 -9.50 0.72 -3.76
N THR A 38 -8.98 1.28 -2.67
CA THR A 38 -9.29 2.64 -2.22
C THR A 38 -8.86 3.66 -3.26
N ALA A 39 -7.62 3.55 -3.78
CA ALA A 39 -7.12 4.41 -4.84
C ALA A 39 -7.98 4.30 -6.11
N ASP A 40 -8.38 3.09 -6.51
CA ASP A 40 -9.26 2.86 -7.68
C ASP A 40 -10.64 3.50 -7.48
N THR A 41 -11.18 3.43 -6.29
CA THR A 41 -12.47 4.05 -5.96
C THR A 41 -12.37 5.58 -6.07
N ILE A 42 -11.31 6.17 -5.53
CA ILE A 42 -11.04 7.61 -5.61
C ILE A 42 -10.83 8.02 -7.08
N LEU A 43 -9.97 7.30 -7.81
CA LEU A 43 -9.70 7.56 -9.23
C LEU A 43 -10.97 7.48 -10.08
N SER A 44 -11.81 6.48 -9.85
CA SER A 44 -13.08 6.33 -10.55
C SER A 44 -14.01 7.54 -10.33
N ARG A 45 -14.16 7.99 -9.08
CA ARG A 45 -14.95 9.18 -8.73
C ARG A 45 -14.37 10.44 -9.39
N MET A 46 -13.07 10.64 -9.30
CA MET A 46 -12.40 11.80 -9.87
C MET A 46 -12.43 11.78 -11.40
N ARG A 47 -12.37 10.59 -12.00
CA ARG A 47 -12.54 10.40 -13.44
C ARG A 47 -13.90 10.89 -13.91
N THR A 48 -14.98 10.45 -13.25
CA THR A 48 -16.34 10.89 -13.59
C THR A 48 -16.48 12.42 -13.45
N ARG A 49 -16.03 12.98 -12.34
CA ARG A 49 -16.06 14.44 -12.11
C ARG A 49 -15.23 15.22 -13.13
N SER A 50 -14.06 14.71 -13.51
CA SER A 50 -13.22 15.35 -14.55
C SER A 50 -13.87 15.31 -15.93
N ILE A 51 -14.61 14.26 -16.25
CA ILE A 51 -15.40 14.15 -17.48
C ILE A 51 -16.55 15.17 -17.45
N ASP A 52 -17.31 15.22 -16.37
CA ASP A 52 -18.45 16.13 -16.23
C ASP A 52 -17.98 17.58 -16.29
N HIS A 53 -16.88 17.92 -15.60
CA HIS A 53 -16.26 19.26 -15.65
C HIS A 53 -15.82 19.62 -17.08
N SER A 54 -15.15 18.70 -17.78
CA SER A 54 -14.75 18.93 -19.18
C SER A 54 -15.95 19.13 -20.09
N LEU A 55 -17.02 18.33 -19.94
CA LEU A 55 -18.26 18.52 -20.71
C LEU A 55 -18.94 19.83 -20.40
N GLN A 56 -18.92 20.27 -19.14
CA GLN A 56 -19.48 21.56 -18.74
C GLN A 56 -18.68 22.73 -19.33
N GLU A 57 -17.33 22.67 -19.28
CA GLU A 57 -16.46 23.66 -19.93
C GLU A 57 -16.69 23.72 -21.44
N ASP A 58 -16.73 22.56 -22.11
CA ASP A 58 -16.98 22.48 -23.55
C ASP A 58 -18.36 23.06 -23.92
N ASN A 59 -19.37 22.79 -23.08
CA ASN A 59 -20.71 23.34 -23.27
C ASN A 59 -20.75 24.86 -23.04
N ASP A 60 -20.09 25.35 -22.01
CA ASP A 60 -20.01 26.80 -21.75
C ASP A 60 -19.18 27.54 -22.80
N GLU A 61 -18.13 26.90 -23.32
CA GLU A 61 -17.37 27.42 -24.47
C GLU A 61 -18.27 27.51 -25.70
N THR A 62 -18.95 26.42 -26.05
CA THR A 62 -19.87 26.36 -27.20
C THR A 62 -20.96 27.42 -27.09
N LYS A 63 -21.59 27.56 -25.92
CA LYS A 63 -22.59 28.61 -25.67
C LYS A 63 -22.01 30.02 -25.83
N SER A 64 -20.78 30.24 -25.35
CA SER A 64 -20.08 31.52 -25.46
C SER A 64 -19.82 31.87 -26.93
N LEU A 65 -19.32 30.91 -27.73
CA LEU A 65 -19.05 31.09 -29.15
C LEU A 65 -20.30 31.29 -29.97
N ILE A 66 -21.40 30.55 -29.69
CA ILE A 66 -22.68 30.77 -30.34
C ILE A 66 -23.23 32.18 -30.06
N ARG A 67 -23.23 32.59 -28.80
CA ARG A 67 -23.67 33.98 -28.43
C ARG A 67 -22.83 35.04 -29.11
N LEU A 68 -21.51 34.80 -29.25
CA LEU A 68 -20.65 35.75 -29.95
C LEU A 68 -20.95 35.79 -31.44
N LEU A 69 -21.19 34.64 -32.09
CA LEU A 69 -21.63 34.60 -33.49
C LEU A 69 -22.97 35.36 -33.67
N ASP A 70 -23.93 35.20 -32.78
CA ASP A 70 -25.20 35.90 -32.86
C ASP A 70 -25.01 37.42 -32.75
N LYS A 71 -24.10 37.87 -31.86
CA LYS A 71 -23.73 39.27 -31.78
C LYS A 71 -23.02 39.75 -33.05
N THR A 72 -22.13 38.98 -33.62
CA THR A 72 -21.45 39.28 -34.89
C THR A 72 -22.43 39.40 -36.05
N ARG A 73 -23.43 38.52 -36.10
CA ARG A 73 -24.53 38.60 -37.08
C ARG A 73 -25.39 39.82 -36.89
N ALA A 74 -25.75 40.12 -35.61
CA ALA A 74 -26.55 41.32 -35.30
C ALA A 74 -25.83 42.59 -35.70
N LEU A 75 -24.51 42.69 -35.53
CA LEU A 75 -23.70 43.81 -36.05
C LEU A 75 -23.75 43.89 -37.58
N ASN A 76 -23.68 42.74 -38.28
CA ASN A 76 -23.77 42.67 -39.72
C ASN A 76 -25.17 43.12 -40.24
N TYR A 77 -26.24 42.78 -39.55
CA TYR A 77 -27.59 43.29 -39.87
C TYR A 77 -27.71 44.79 -39.60
N LEU A 78 -27.15 45.28 -38.47
CA LEU A 78 -27.14 46.75 -38.17
C LEU A 78 -26.40 47.52 -39.29
N GLU A 79 -25.27 47.01 -39.79
CA GLU A 79 -24.50 47.57 -40.87
C GLU A 79 -25.30 47.57 -42.19
N LYS A 80 -26.11 46.53 -42.42
CA LYS A 80 -26.98 46.42 -43.59
C LYS A 80 -28.11 47.45 -43.61
N ASP A 81 -28.73 47.70 -42.46
CA ASP A 81 -29.92 48.56 -42.36
C ASP A 81 -29.57 50.04 -42.36
N VAL A 82 -28.33 50.42 -42.01
CA VAL A 82 -27.85 51.79 -41.99
C VAL A 82 -26.93 52.00 -43.22
N LYS A 83 -27.31 52.93 -44.13
CA LYS A 83 -26.54 53.18 -45.36
C LYS A 83 -25.06 53.48 -45.12
N VAL A 84 -24.70 54.11 -43.99
CA VAL A 84 -23.33 54.35 -43.52
C VAL A 84 -23.37 54.19 -42.00
N LEU A 85 -22.82 53.11 -41.46
CA LEU A 85 -22.64 52.98 -40.04
C LEU A 85 -21.59 53.97 -39.55
N ALA A 86 -21.93 54.82 -38.58
CA ALA A 86 -20.96 55.76 -38.02
C ALA A 86 -20.02 55.04 -37.06
N GLU A 87 -18.77 55.49 -36.89
CA GLU A 87 -17.82 54.96 -35.91
C GLU A 87 -18.39 54.97 -34.47
N SER A 88 -19.11 56.03 -34.13
CA SER A 88 -19.77 56.11 -32.82
C SER A 88 -20.83 55.04 -32.60
N ALA A 89 -21.57 54.64 -33.63
CA ALA A 89 -22.56 53.55 -33.55
C ALA A 89 -21.90 52.17 -33.41
N LEU A 90 -20.73 51.96 -33.98
CA LEU A 90 -19.92 50.75 -33.77
C LEU A 90 -19.41 50.71 -32.31
N ALA A 91 -18.89 51.83 -31.82
CA ALA A 91 -18.41 51.94 -30.45
C ALA A 91 -19.54 51.69 -29.40
N ASP A 92 -20.72 52.26 -29.63
CA ASP A 92 -21.89 52.03 -28.79
C ASP A 92 -22.30 50.57 -28.85
N TYR A 93 -22.33 49.97 -30.02
CA TYR A 93 -22.64 48.53 -30.17
C TYR A 93 -21.67 47.63 -29.40
N VAL A 94 -20.35 47.85 -29.54
CA VAL A 94 -19.31 47.12 -28.85
C VAL A 94 -19.49 47.20 -27.36
N LYS A 95 -19.78 48.39 -26.84
CA LYS A 95 -20.03 48.63 -25.42
C LYS A 95 -21.32 47.95 -24.93
N ASP A 96 -22.44 48.11 -25.62
CA ASP A 96 -23.75 47.57 -25.22
C ASP A 96 -23.77 46.05 -25.27
N GLN A 97 -23.10 45.47 -26.27
CA GLN A 97 -22.97 44.02 -26.41
C GLN A 97 -21.86 43.43 -25.53
N ARG A 98 -21.15 44.25 -24.76
CA ARG A 98 -20.01 43.83 -23.93
C ARG A 98 -18.97 43.04 -24.74
N LEU A 99 -18.68 43.52 -25.93
CA LEU A 99 -17.58 43.01 -26.75
C LEU A 99 -16.28 43.73 -26.31
N THR A 100 -15.13 43.10 -26.60
CA THR A 100 -13.81 43.75 -26.46
C THR A 100 -13.46 44.55 -27.69
N GLY A 101 -14.01 44.15 -28.85
CA GLY A 101 -13.88 44.91 -30.07
C GLY A 101 -14.60 44.24 -31.25
N ALA A 102 -14.69 44.99 -32.32
CA ALA A 102 -15.24 44.53 -33.58
C ALA A 102 -14.56 45.26 -34.78
N VAL A 103 -14.58 44.63 -35.93
CA VAL A 103 -14.08 45.20 -37.20
C VAL A 103 -14.97 44.79 -38.34
N ILE A 104 -15.25 45.72 -39.23
CA ILE A 104 -15.89 45.51 -40.50
C ILE A 104 -14.87 45.71 -41.59
N LEU A 105 -14.68 44.72 -42.45
CA LEU A 105 -13.64 44.63 -43.45
C LEU A 105 -14.27 44.67 -44.85
N ASN A 106 -13.57 45.32 -45.82
CA ASN A 106 -13.92 45.21 -47.22
C ASN A 106 -13.41 43.89 -47.88
N SER A 107 -13.63 43.73 -49.17
CA SER A 107 -13.17 42.54 -49.94
C SER A 107 -11.66 42.39 -49.98
N ARG A 108 -10.89 43.43 -49.67
CA ARG A 108 -9.41 43.38 -49.60
C ARG A 108 -8.92 43.12 -48.19
N LEU A 109 -9.84 42.85 -47.23
CA LEU A 109 -9.57 42.66 -45.81
C LEU A 109 -8.99 43.94 -45.13
N GLU A 110 -9.29 45.09 -45.69
CA GLU A 110 -8.94 46.39 -45.09
C GLU A 110 -10.09 46.84 -44.20
N PRO A 111 -9.81 47.46 -43.04
CA PRO A 111 -10.85 47.89 -42.11
C PRO A 111 -11.64 49.09 -42.71
N VAL A 112 -12.97 48.93 -42.76
CA VAL A 112 -13.92 49.97 -43.10
C VAL A 112 -14.34 50.69 -41.80
N LEU A 113 -14.57 49.91 -40.77
CA LEU A 113 -14.82 50.39 -39.42
C LEU A 113 -14.09 49.50 -38.43
N TYR A 114 -13.56 50.10 -37.37
CA TYR A 114 -12.80 49.39 -36.35
C TYR A 114 -13.03 50.02 -35.00
N GLU A 115 -13.35 49.21 -34.02
CA GLU A 115 -13.45 49.57 -32.62
C GLU A 115 -12.81 48.51 -31.76
N ALA A 116 -11.89 48.89 -30.88
CA ALA A 116 -11.26 47.98 -29.95
C ALA A 116 -10.98 48.64 -28.61
N GLY A 117 -11.54 48.08 -27.57
CA GLY A 117 -11.37 48.61 -26.20
C GLY A 117 -9.97 48.41 -25.64
N ASP A 118 -9.23 47.34 -26.08
CA ASP A 118 -7.88 47.06 -25.58
C ASP A 118 -6.79 47.09 -26.68
N GLY A 119 -7.18 47.18 -27.93
CA GLY A 119 -6.24 47.24 -29.09
C GLY A 119 -5.28 46.10 -29.27
N LEU A 120 -5.41 45.03 -28.48
CA LEU A 120 -4.42 43.96 -28.40
C LEU A 120 -4.75 42.74 -29.26
N PHE A 121 -6.02 42.53 -29.63
CA PHE A 121 -6.42 41.36 -30.39
C PHE A 121 -5.82 41.41 -31.83
N PRO A 122 -5.07 40.37 -32.26
CA PRO A 122 -4.36 40.40 -33.53
C PRO A 122 -5.29 39.98 -34.69
N TRP A 123 -6.37 40.73 -34.90
CA TRP A 123 -7.37 40.41 -35.92
C TRP A 123 -6.80 40.31 -37.32
N GLN A 124 -5.74 41.11 -37.67
CA GLN A 124 -5.09 41.05 -38.98
C GLN A 124 -4.50 39.68 -39.27
N SER A 125 -3.88 39.04 -38.28
CA SER A 125 -3.32 37.70 -38.42
C SER A 125 -4.40 36.62 -38.50
N VAL A 126 -5.53 36.84 -37.83
CA VAL A 126 -6.65 35.89 -37.83
C VAL A 126 -7.37 35.89 -39.18
N VAL A 127 -7.62 37.06 -39.78
CA VAL A 127 -8.33 37.15 -41.08
C VAL A 127 -7.53 36.60 -42.25
N GLN A 128 -6.19 36.51 -42.11
CA GLN A 128 -5.33 35.91 -43.15
C GLN A 128 -5.35 34.38 -43.16
N ARG A 129 -5.99 33.76 -42.18
CA ARG A 129 -6.06 32.30 -42.10
C ARG A 129 -7.00 31.70 -43.13
N VAL A 130 -6.60 30.56 -43.68
CA VAL A 130 -7.34 29.88 -44.77
C VAL A 130 -8.81 29.67 -44.46
N PHE A 131 -9.16 29.28 -43.25
CA PHE A 131 -10.57 29.00 -42.87
C PHE A 131 -11.41 30.30 -42.75
N VAL A 132 -10.81 31.44 -42.44
CA VAL A 132 -11.49 32.73 -42.43
C VAL A 132 -11.65 33.23 -43.85
N ASN A 133 -10.62 33.12 -44.71
CA ASN A 133 -10.69 33.47 -46.13
C ASN A 133 -11.75 32.65 -46.88
N ASN A 134 -12.00 31.40 -46.47
CA ASN A 134 -13.06 30.60 -47.06
C ASN A 134 -14.45 31.20 -46.89
N ILE A 135 -14.67 32.11 -45.89
CA ILE A 135 -15.94 32.81 -45.71
C ILE A 135 -16.21 33.79 -46.84
N LEU A 136 -15.18 34.42 -47.40
CA LEU A 136 -15.33 35.29 -48.56
C LEU A 136 -15.80 34.51 -49.79
N THR A 137 -15.27 33.30 -49.99
CA THR A 137 -15.68 32.39 -51.09
C THR A 137 -17.04 31.76 -50.86
N TYR A 138 -17.39 31.51 -49.62
CA TYR A 138 -18.63 30.85 -49.18
C TYR A 138 -19.36 31.68 -48.11
N PRO A 139 -20.11 32.74 -48.50
CA PRO A 139 -20.70 33.70 -47.55
C PRO A 139 -21.70 33.13 -46.55
N PHE A 140 -22.22 31.92 -46.78
CA PHE A 140 -23.09 31.21 -45.81
C PHE A 140 -22.31 30.56 -44.67
N LYS A 141 -20.97 30.43 -44.80
CA LYS A 141 -20.13 29.92 -43.75
C LYS A 141 -19.87 30.98 -42.69
N GLN A 142 -19.70 30.53 -41.47
CA GLN A 142 -19.36 31.34 -40.29
C GLN A 142 -18.36 30.58 -39.48
N PHE A 143 -17.55 31.34 -38.78
CA PHE A 143 -16.52 30.76 -37.95
C PHE A 143 -16.49 31.42 -36.58
N ALA A 144 -16.37 30.63 -35.52
CA ALA A 144 -16.04 31.12 -34.21
C ALA A 144 -15.04 30.19 -33.55
N SER A 145 -14.11 30.74 -32.82
CA SER A 145 -13.10 29.98 -32.11
C SER A 145 -12.68 30.69 -30.83
N ARG A 146 -12.18 29.89 -29.88
CA ARG A 146 -11.49 30.36 -28.70
C ARG A 146 -10.01 30.05 -28.88
N GLU A 147 -9.18 31.06 -28.73
CA GLU A 147 -7.73 30.92 -28.91
C GLU A 147 -6.95 31.61 -27.80
N ALA A 148 -5.81 30.99 -27.46
CA ALA A 148 -4.81 31.56 -26.60
C ALA A 148 -3.75 32.26 -27.46
N PHE A 149 -3.50 33.52 -27.20
CA PHE A 149 -2.41 34.26 -27.75
C PHE A 149 -1.33 34.48 -26.68
N SER A 150 -0.10 34.07 -26.92
CA SER A 150 0.94 33.88 -25.91
C SER A 150 1.16 35.07 -24.96
N ASP A 151 1.02 36.29 -25.45
CA ASP A 151 1.36 37.48 -24.66
C ASP A 151 0.15 38.33 -24.24
N ILE A 152 -1.03 38.05 -24.81
CA ILE A 152 -2.21 38.92 -24.63
C ILE A 152 -3.44 38.22 -24.03
N GLY A 153 -3.40 36.89 -23.91
CA GLY A 153 -4.43 36.12 -23.22
C GLY A 153 -5.36 35.34 -24.15
N PHE A 154 -6.52 34.96 -23.62
CA PHE A 154 -7.52 34.19 -24.35
C PHE A 154 -8.58 35.10 -24.96
N TYR A 155 -8.96 34.81 -26.19
CA TYR A 155 -10.04 35.53 -26.88
C TYR A 155 -10.99 34.54 -27.54
N ASP A 156 -12.30 34.82 -27.40
CA ASP A 156 -13.32 34.28 -28.27
C ASP A 156 -13.50 35.25 -29.42
N PHE A 157 -13.50 34.78 -30.67
CA PHE A 157 -13.81 35.59 -31.81
C PHE A 157 -14.79 34.91 -32.77
N GLY A 158 -15.62 35.72 -33.43
CA GLY A 158 -16.58 35.26 -34.40
C GLY A 158 -16.43 36.04 -35.71
N VAL A 159 -16.59 35.38 -36.82
CA VAL A 159 -16.47 35.97 -38.18
C VAL A 159 -17.63 35.53 -39.02
N VAL A 160 -18.24 36.48 -39.77
CA VAL A 160 -19.31 36.23 -40.74
C VAL A 160 -19.03 37.01 -42.02
N ALA A 161 -19.57 36.60 -43.14
CA ALA A 161 -19.54 37.37 -44.37
C ALA A 161 -20.38 38.62 -44.23
N ARG A 162 -19.92 39.74 -44.73
CA ARG A 162 -20.63 41.00 -44.79
C ARG A 162 -21.82 40.89 -45.76
N GLN A 163 -22.96 41.50 -45.41
CA GLN A 163 -24.19 41.38 -46.21
C GLN A 163 -24.39 42.54 -47.17
N ASN A 164 -23.87 43.71 -46.89
CA ASN A 164 -24.01 44.89 -47.72
C ASN A 164 -23.06 44.94 -48.94
N SER A 165 -21.93 44.29 -48.81
CA SER A 165 -20.87 44.24 -49.81
C SER A 165 -19.95 43.08 -49.52
N ASP A 166 -19.04 42.76 -50.46
CA ASP A 166 -18.02 41.78 -50.21
C ASP A 166 -17.13 42.22 -49.05
N GLY A 167 -16.85 41.27 -48.14
CA GLY A 167 -16.00 41.51 -46.97
C GLY A 167 -16.44 40.67 -45.77
N LEU A 168 -15.91 41.03 -44.61
CA LEU A 168 -16.12 40.26 -43.36
C LEU A 168 -16.54 41.20 -42.22
N VAL A 169 -17.35 40.68 -41.33
CA VAL A 169 -17.62 41.27 -40.01
C VAL A 169 -17.03 40.35 -38.96
N MET A 170 -16.22 40.88 -38.07
CA MET A 170 -15.57 40.14 -37.00
C MET A 170 -15.78 40.86 -35.67
N ALA A 171 -16.09 40.08 -34.64
CA ALA A 171 -16.18 40.58 -33.28
C ALA A 171 -15.41 39.63 -32.33
N TRP A 172 -14.92 40.16 -31.22
CA TRP A 172 -14.17 39.38 -30.24
C TRP A 172 -14.45 39.82 -28.80
N VAL A 173 -14.21 38.86 -27.88
CA VAL A 173 -14.32 39.08 -26.45
C VAL A 173 -13.07 38.52 -25.79
N LYS A 174 -12.37 39.34 -25.02
CA LYS A 174 -11.27 38.92 -24.17
C LYS A 174 -11.80 38.13 -22.98
N LYS A 175 -11.25 36.98 -22.75
CA LYS A 175 -11.59 36.15 -21.61
C LYS A 175 -10.57 36.35 -20.49
N LYS A 176 -11.05 36.45 -19.25
CA LYS A 176 -10.17 36.53 -18.09
C LYS A 176 -9.37 35.23 -17.95
N PRO A 177 -8.05 35.28 -17.70
CA PRO A 177 -7.21 34.07 -17.58
C PRO A 177 -7.69 33.08 -16.51
N GLY A 178 -8.44 33.56 -15.51
CA GLY A 178 -8.96 32.75 -14.42
C GLY A 178 -10.25 31.98 -14.71
N GLN A 179 -10.85 32.13 -15.93
CA GLN A 179 -12.03 31.35 -16.32
C GLN A 179 -11.67 29.99 -16.95
N PHE A 180 -10.41 29.80 -17.30
CA PHE A 180 -9.91 28.56 -17.90
C PHE A 180 -8.91 27.90 -16.99
N GLY A 181 -9.22 26.74 -16.47
CA GLY A 181 -8.46 26.04 -15.46
C GLY A 181 -8.70 26.63 -14.05
N VAL A 182 -9.93 27.13 -13.84
CA VAL A 182 -10.38 27.49 -12.51
C VAL A 182 -10.23 26.26 -11.64
N VAL A 183 -9.49 26.45 -10.55
CA VAL A 183 -9.60 25.65 -9.34
C VAL A 183 -11.08 25.36 -9.12
N SER A 184 -11.53 24.23 -9.62
CA SER A 184 -12.93 23.86 -9.46
C SER A 184 -13.07 23.24 -8.08
N LYS A 185 -13.62 24.02 -7.13
CA LYS A 185 -14.05 23.47 -5.84
C LYS A 185 -15.04 22.32 -6.04
N ASP A 186 -15.71 22.28 -7.19
CA ASP A 186 -16.67 21.25 -7.57
C ASP A 186 -16.01 19.91 -7.94
N LEU A 187 -14.76 19.93 -8.39
CA LEU A 187 -13.98 18.70 -8.60
C LEU A 187 -13.65 18.03 -7.28
N TYR A 188 -13.55 18.81 -6.20
CA TYR A 188 -13.21 18.33 -4.89
C TYR A 188 -14.07 18.99 -3.80
N PRO A 189 -15.17 18.40 -3.36
CA PRO A 189 -16.08 18.98 -2.37
C PRO A 189 -15.58 18.89 -0.91
N GLY A 190 -14.28 18.90 -0.67
CA GLY A 190 -13.76 18.94 0.71
C GLY A 190 -13.85 17.62 1.47
N ASP A 191 -14.22 16.53 0.82
CA ASP A 191 -14.29 15.21 1.46
C ASP A 191 -12.89 14.78 1.92
N THR A 192 -12.77 14.39 3.17
CA THR A 192 -11.59 13.65 3.64
C THR A 192 -11.61 12.27 2.99
N PHE A 193 -10.60 11.97 2.19
CA PHE A 193 -10.46 10.63 1.63
C PHE A 193 -9.95 9.65 2.68
N ALA A 194 -10.38 8.40 2.55
CA ALA A 194 -9.88 7.32 3.41
C ALA A 194 -8.34 7.27 3.40
N MET A 195 -7.75 6.88 4.52
CA MET A 195 -6.29 6.73 4.69
C MET A 195 -5.49 8.02 4.47
N ASP A 196 -6.03 9.21 4.77
CA ASP A 196 -5.36 10.51 4.57
C ASP A 196 -4.78 10.69 3.16
N SER A 197 -5.49 10.16 2.15
CA SER A 197 -5.04 10.17 0.77
C SER A 197 -4.94 11.59 0.23
N LEU A 198 -3.86 11.89 -0.49
CA LEU A 198 -3.72 13.10 -1.28
C LEU A 198 -4.19 12.85 -2.71
N VAL A 199 -5.00 13.78 -3.21
CA VAL A 199 -5.52 13.72 -4.57
C VAL A 199 -5.12 15.00 -5.31
N PHE A 200 -4.59 14.84 -6.51
CA PHE A 200 -4.26 15.95 -7.41
C PHE A 200 -4.92 15.71 -8.75
N VAL A 201 -5.60 16.73 -9.24
CA VAL A 201 -6.09 16.80 -10.60
C VAL A 201 -5.27 17.85 -11.34
N VAL A 202 -4.56 17.43 -12.36
CA VAL A 202 -3.65 18.28 -13.14
C VAL A 202 -4.16 18.39 -14.56
N ARG A 203 -4.15 19.61 -15.11
CA ARG A 203 -4.47 19.90 -16.51
C ARG A 203 -3.46 20.91 -17.05
N ASN A 204 -2.91 20.65 -18.22
CA ASN A 204 -1.93 21.54 -18.87
C ASN A 204 -0.76 21.94 -17.95
N GLY A 205 -0.26 20.98 -17.13
CA GLY A 205 0.86 21.22 -16.22
C GLY A 205 0.54 22.07 -15.00
N ARG A 206 -0.76 22.37 -14.72
CA ARG A 206 -1.23 23.08 -13.53
C ARG A 206 -2.14 22.20 -12.69
N ILE A 207 -2.05 22.34 -11.37
CA ILE A 207 -2.93 21.68 -10.41
C ILE A 207 -4.27 22.40 -10.43
N VAL A 208 -5.29 21.76 -10.98
CA VAL A 208 -6.64 22.30 -11.09
C VAL A 208 -7.40 22.12 -9.79
N SER A 209 -7.20 20.99 -9.13
CA SER A 209 -7.85 20.67 -7.85
C SER A 209 -7.00 19.73 -7.02
N THR A 210 -6.94 19.97 -5.72
CA THR A 210 -6.27 19.10 -4.74
C THR A 210 -6.85 19.34 -3.34
N ASN A 211 -6.76 18.32 -2.47
CA ASN A 211 -7.05 18.44 -1.05
C ASN A 211 -5.87 18.97 -0.23
N LEU A 212 -4.73 19.21 -0.85
CA LEU A 212 -3.58 19.82 -0.19
C LEU A 212 -3.70 21.35 -0.28
N GLU A 213 -3.83 22.01 0.85
CA GLU A 213 -3.98 23.47 0.91
C GLU A 213 -2.81 24.21 0.26
N GLY A 214 -3.13 25.33 -0.42
CA GLY A 214 -2.14 26.20 -1.05
C GLY A 214 -1.61 25.74 -2.42
N TRP A 215 -1.97 24.54 -2.89
CA TRP A 215 -1.47 24.01 -4.16
C TRP A 215 -2.42 24.18 -5.35
N ASN A 216 -3.66 24.57 -5.12
CA ASN A 216 -4.61 24.84 -6.20
C ASN A 216 -4.12 26.01 -7.08
N GLY A 217 -4.10 25.80 -8.39
CA GLY A 217 -3.62 26.77 -9.39
C GLY A 217 -2.11 26.80 -9.59
N GLN A 218 -1.32 26.13 -8.77
CA GLN A 218 0.13 26.06 -8.88
C GLN A 218 0.60 25.17 -10.05
N LEU A 219 1.83 25.39 -10.49
CA LEU A 219 2.46 24.54 -11.51
C LEU A 219 2.77 23.16 -10.91
N GLN A 220 2.46 22.10 -11.66
CA GLN A 220 2.76 20.71 -11.30
C GLN A 220 4.24 20.51 -10.94
N GLN A 221 5.15 21.11 -11.70
CA GLN A 221 6.60 20.96 -11.51
C GLN A 221 7.10 21.52 -10.18
N LYS A 222 6.36 22.44 -9.55
CA LYS A 222 6.70 23.00 -8.24
C LYS A 222 6.23 22.14 -7.08
N CYS A 223 5.30 21.20 -7.31
CA CYS A 223 4.75 20.35 -6.29
C CYS A 223 5.68 19.16 -6.01
N PRO A 224 6.19 19.01 -4.78
CA PRO A 224 7.11 17.92 -4.44
C PRO A 224 6.52 16.53 -4.68
N PHE A 225 5.20 16.40 -4.53
CA PHE A 225 4.47 15.15 -4.73
C PHE A 225 4.32 14.76 -6.21
N LEU A 226 4.42 15.71 -7.12
CA LEU A 226 4.23 15.52 -8.54
C LEU A 226 5.51 15.70 -9.37
N SER A 227 6.59 16.23 -8.76
CA SER A 227 7.89 16.45 -9.39
C SER A 227 8.85 15.28 -9.24
N ALA A 228 8.60 14.34 -8.31
CA ALA A 228 9.30 13.06 -8.29
C ALA A 228 9.14 12.36 -9.66
N PRO A 229 10.06 11.47 -10.09
CA PRO A 229 10.06 10.89 -11.43
C PRO A 229 8.81 10.04 -11.69
N ILE A 230 7.69 10.71 -11.79
CA ILE A 230 6.39 10.19 -12.18
C ILE A 230 6.39 9.73 -13.65
N GLY A 231 7.43 10.08 -14.40
CA GLY A 231 7.57 9.78 -15.84
C GLY A 231 7.70 8.30 -16.20
N HIS A 232 7.83 7.40 -15.23
CA HIS A 232 7.85 5.94 -15.44
C HIS A 232 6.67 5.21 -14.83
N LEU A 233 5.63 5.95 -14.40
CA LEU A 233 4.38 5.35 -14.00
C LEU A 233 3.70 4.70 -15.21
N ALA A 234 3.75 3.39 -15.29
CA ALA A 234 2.73 2.68 -16.02
C ALA A 234 1.39 3.15 -15.45
N ALA A 235 0.53 3.69 -16.31
CA ALA A 235 -0.70 4.41 -15.93
C ALA A 235 -1.71 3.59 -15.10
N TYR A 236 -1.34 2.41 -14.63
CA TYR A 236 -2.23 1.46 -13.96
C TYR A 236 -1.60 0.76 -12.76
N ASP A 237 -0.31 0.99 -12.45
CA ASP A 237 0.34 0.30 -11.35
C ASP A 237 0.31 1.12 -10.05
N PHE A 238 0.03 0.42 -8.94
CA PHE A 238 0.07 0.98 -7.59
C PHE A 238 1.50 0.92 -7.08
N ASN A 239 2.21 2.04 -7.14
CA ASN A 239 3.66 2.11 -6.93
C ASN A 239 4.04 2.85 -5.64
N LEU A 240 5.25 2.55 -5.14
CA LEU A 240 5.86 3.23 -4.02
C LEU A 240 6.65 4.45 -4.49
N TYR A 241 6.44 5.59 -3.82
CA TYR A 241 7.13 6.86 -4.03
C TYR A 241 7.83 7.30 -2.76
N ASP A 242 9.01 7.89 -2.90
CA ASP A 242 9.64 8.64 -1.82
C ASP A 242 9.50 10.14 -2.12
N VAL A 243 8.79 10.83 -1.23
CA VAL A 243 8.63 12.28 -1.32
C VAL A 243 9.18 12.90 -0.04
N GLN A 244 10.33 13.56 -0.14
CA GLN A 244 11.00 14.22 0.98
C GLN A 244 11.29 13.28 2.17
N GLY A 245 11.72 12.03 1.89
CA GLY A 245 12.03 11.03 2.90
C GLY A 245 10.81 10.34 3.52
N LYS A 246 9.60 10.61 2.99
CA LYS A 246 8.37 9.90 3.36
C LYS A 246 7.90 9.02 2.22
N LYS A 247 7.51 7.82 2.55
CA LYS A 247 7.03 6.84 1.58
C LYS A 247 5.52 7.00 1.36
N TRP A 248 5.15 6.99 0.09
CA TRP A 248 3.78 7.10 -0.39
C TRP A 248 3.48 6.00 -1.40
N TYR A 249 2.30 5.49 -1.40
CA TYR A 249 1.83 4.55 -2.40
C TYR A 249 0.79 5.26 -3.27
N GLY A 250 0.92 5.13 -4.58
CA GLY A 250 0.04 5.90 -5.43
C GLY A 250 -0.19 5.31 -6.81
N ARG A 251 -1.18 5.88 -7.48
CA ARG A 251 -1.58 5.55 -8.84
C ARG A 251 -1.97 6.81 -9.61
N LEU A 252 -1.73 6.77 -10.91
CA LEU A 252 -2.11 7.81 -11.86
C LEU A 252 -3.15 7.27 -12.83
N THR A 253 -4.13 8.11 -13.20
CA THR A 253 -4.98 7.89 -14.38
C THR A 253 -5.05 9.15 -15.24
N GLN A 254 -5.31 8.99 -16.52
CA GLN A 254 -5.47 10.11 -17.44
C GLN A 254 -6.86 10.05 -18.10
N VAL A 255 -7.56 11.20 -18.11
CA VAL A 255 -8.92 11.33 -18.64
C VAL A 255 -9.13 12.69 -19.27
N LYS A 256 -9.47 12.73 -20.55
CA LYS A 256 -9.81 13.97 -21.30
C LYS A 256 -8.88 15.15 -20.98
N GLY A 257 -7.55 14.92 -21.07
CA GLY A 257 -6.55 15.96 -20.80
C GLY A 257 -6.31 16.28 -19.32
N HIS A 258 -7.01 15.61 -18.40
CA HIS A 258 -6.72 15.66 -16.97
C HIS A 258 -5.86 14.46 -16.57
N GLN A 259 -4.88 14.71 -15.72
CA GLN A 259 -4.10 13.69 -15.00
C GLN A 259 -4.57 13.68 -13.56
N VAL A 260 -5.01 12.54 -13.07
CA VAL A 260 -5.48 12.37 -11.68
C VAL A 260 -4.50 11.49 -10.94
N PHE A 261 -3.93 12.02 -9.87
CA PHE A 261 -3.00 11.34 -8.98
C PHE A 261 -3.67 11.08 -7.65
N VAL A 262 -3.52 9.86 -7.14
CA VAL A 262 -3.92 9.50 -5.77
C VAL A 262 -2.68 8.96 -5.07
N LEU A 263 -2.34 9.54 -3.93
CA LEU A 263 -1.20 9.17 -3.10
C LEU A 263 -1.68 8.86 -1.69
N ILE A 264 -1.31 7.69 -1.18
CA ILE A 264 -1.67 7.20 0.16
C ILE A 264 -0.38 7.11 0.99
N PRO A 265 -0.29 7.76 2.15
CA PRO A 265 0.92 7.70 2.98
C PRO A 265 1.11 6.31 3.59
N GLU A 266 2.37 5.86 3.72
CA GLU A 266 2.72 4.54 4.26
C GLU A 266 2.22 4.33 5.69
N ALA A 267 2.23 5.38 6.52
CA ALA A 267 1.92 5.25 7.94
C ALA A 267 0.48 4.76 8.20
N PRO A 268 -0.60 5.43 7.71
CA PRO A 268 -1.97 4.96 7.88
C PRO A 268 -2.26 3.68 7.08
N LEU A 269 -1.60 3.49 5.92
CA LEU A 269 -1.78 2.30 5.10
C LEU A 269 -1.43 1.01 5.87
N PHE A 270 -0.34 1.01 6.64
CA PHE A 270 0.11 -0.16 7.39
C PHE A 270 -0.25 -0.13 8.88
N GLU A 271 -1.14 0.76 9.32
CA GLU A 271 -1.59 0.80 10.71
C GLU A 271 -2.31 -0.48 11.11
N PHE A 272 -3.20 -0.96 10.26
CA PHE A 272 -3.90 -2.24 10.45
C PHE A 272 -2.92 -3.41 10.59
N ARG A 273 -1.93 -3.50 9.70
CA ARG A 273 -0.89 -4.54 9.77
C ARG A 273 -0.16 -4.52 11.12
N LYS A 274 0.26 -3.32 11.58
CA LYS A 274 0.99 -3.18 12.85
C LYS A 274 0.15 -3.65 14.04
N LYS A 275 -1.14 -3.29 14.05
CA LYS A 275 -2.07 -3.68 15.10
C LYS A 275 -2.29 -5.19 15.10
N GLN A 276 -2.69 -5.77 13.99
CA GLN A 276 -2.97 -7.20 13.85
C GLN A 276 -1.74 -8.06 14.14
N PHE A 277 -0.59 -7.70 13.58
CA PHE A 277 0.65 -8.42 13.85
C PHE A 277 1.05 -8.32 15.33
N GLY A 278 0.84 -7.18 15.97
CA GLY A 278 1.05 -7.01 17.41
C GLY A 278 0.18 -7.95 18.25
N GLU A 279 -1.10 -8.08 17.92
CA GLU A 279 -2.02 -9.01 18.59
C GLU A 279 -1.59 -10.48 18.42
N VAL A 280 -1.20 -10.87 17.20
CA VAL A 280 -0.67 -12.21 16.92
C VAL A 280 0.62 -12.48 17.71
N LEU A 281 1.51 -11.52 17.78
CA LEU A 281 2.78 -11.64 18.50
C LEU A 281 2.54 -11.81 20.01
N VAL A 282 1.63 -11.03 20.61
CA VAL A 282 1.24 -11.17 22.01
C VAL A 282 0.65 -12.55 22.27
N GLY A 283 -0.28 -13.01 21.44
CA GLY A 283 -0.86 -14.36 21.54
C GLY A 283 0.21 -15.45 21.46
N PHE A 284 1.17 -15.32 20.59
CA PHE A 284 2.29 -16.24 20.42
C PHE A 284 3.19 -16.28 21.68
N ILE A 285 3.52 -15.12 22.25
CA ILE A 285 4.31 -15.02 23.50
C ILE A 285 3.56 -15.69 24.66
N LEU A 286 2.24 -15.44 24.80
CA LEU A 286 1.43 -16.07 25.83
C LEU A 286 1.39 -17.60 25.68
N MET A 287 1.26 -18.10 24.47
CA MET A 287 1.29 -19.54 24.17
C MET A 287 2.64 -20.16 24.55
N LEU A 288 3.74 -19.51 24.21
CA LEU A 288 5.09 -19.97 24.61
C LEU A 288 5.27 -19.98 26.13
N GLY A 289 4.76 -18.95 26.82
CA GLY A 289 4.76 -18.87 28.28
C GLY A 289 3.97 -20.02 28.91
N LEU A 290 2.78 -20.33 28.38
CA LEU A 290 1.96 -21.45 28.83
C LEU A 290 2.67 -22.79 28.62
N LEU A 291 3.26 -23.01 27.47
CA LEU A 291 4.04 -24.23 27.16
C LEU A 291 5.23 -24.38 28.09
N ALA A 292 5.94 -23.30 28.39
CA ALA A 292 7.04 -23.28 29.36
C ALA A 292 6.55 -23.67 30.77
N LEU A 293 5.44 -23.12 31.22
CA LEU A 293 4.83 -23.43 32.52
C LEU A 293 4.39 -24.91 32.62
N VAL A 294 3.76 -25.44 31.56
CA VAL A 294 3.39 -26.87 31.50
C VAL A 294 4.63 -27.76 31.56
N ARG A 295 5.68 -27.41 30.82
CA ARG A 295 6.94 -28.16 30.83
C ARG A 295 7.64 -28.11 32.20
N MET A 296 7.63 -26.98 32.87
CA MET A 296 8.18 -26.84 34.20
C MET A 296 7.42 -27.72 35.22
N ARG A 297 6.07 -27.69 35.20
CA ARG A 297 5.24 -28.52 36.09
C ARG A 297 5.41 -30.01 35.85
N THR A 298 5.45 -30.44 34.59
CA THR A 298 5.69 -31.86 34.24
C THR A 298 7.09 -32.30 34.65
N GLY A 299 8.11 -31.46 34.45
CA GLY A 299 9.48 -31.72 34.90
C GLY A 299 9.57 -31.86 36.43
N GLN A 300 8.91 -30.98 37.18
CA GLN A 300 8.89 -31.05 38.64
C GLN A 300 8.18 -32.33 39.14
N ARG A 301 7.07 -32.72 38.54
CA ARG A 301 6.37 -33.99 38.88
C ARG A 301 7.27 -35.22 38.64
N TYR A 302 7.96 -35.25 37.52
CA TYR A 302 8.89 -36.32 37.18
C TYR A 302 10.06 -36.44 38.17
N VAL A 303 10.63 -35.30 38.58
CA VAL A 303 11.69 -35.25 39.60
C VAL A 303 11.17 -35.73 40.98
N GLN A 304 9.97 -35.29 41.37
CA GLN A 304 9.34 -35.73 42.64
C GLN A 304 9.07 -37.24 42.62
N GLU A 305 8.59 -37.77 41.52
CA GLU A 305 8.32 -39.22 41.38
C GLU A 305 9.62 -40.02 41.48
N LEU A 306 10.67 -39.61 40.83
CA LEU A 306 12.02 -40.19 40.95
C LEU A 306 12.53 -40.12 42.38
N GLN A 307 12.34 -39.02 43.06
CA GLN A 307 12.76 -38.80 44.44
C GLN A 307 12.00 -39.74 45.42
N THR A 308 10.68 -39.87 45.23
CA THR A 308 9.84 -40.80 45.99
C THR A 308 10.28 -42.26 45.80
N GLN A 309 10.59 -42.65 44.54
CA GLN A 309 11.12 -43.98 44.27
C GLN A 309 12.50 -44.21 44.93
N PHE A 310 13.36 -43.21 44.93
CA PHE A 310 14.65 -43.26 45.56
C PHE A 310 14.54 -43.39 47.09
N ASP A 311 13.66 -42.58 47.70
CA ASP A 311 13.40 -42.60 49.13
C ASP A 311 12.79 -43.95 49.56
N THR A 312 11.92 -44.53 48.73
CA THR A 312 11.37 -45.89 48.95
C THR A 312 12.46 -46.96 48.96
N ILE A 313 13.34 -46.92 47.94
CA ILE A 313 14.48 -47.84 47.86
C ILE A 313 15.40 -47.64 49.08
N GLN A 314 15.66 -46.43 49.47
CA GLN A 314 16.51 -46.12 50.63
C GLN A 314 15.84 -46.57 51.94
N GLY A 315 14.51 -46.41 52.08
CA GLY A 315 13.74 -46.93 53.23
C GLY A 315 13.85 -48.44 53.35
N ILE A 316 13.59 -49.15 52.24
CA ILE A 316 13.72 -50.62 52.23
C ILE A 316 15.17 -51.03 52.53
N SER A 317 16.16 -50.34 51.93
CA SER A 317 17.56 -50.67 52.17
C SER A 317 18.05 -50.44 53.60
N SER A 318 17.31 -49.60 54.40
CA SER A 318 17.65 -49.34 55.79
C SER A 318 17.44 -50.55 56.71
N ILE A 319 16.57 -51.45 56.33
CA ILE A 319 16.25 -52.67 57.07
C ILE A 319 17.30 -53.76 56.85
N TYR A 320 18.01 -53.72 55.74
CA TYR A 320 19.00 -54.74 55.37
C TYR A 320 20.45 -54.33 55.73
N ILE A 321 21.25 -55.27 56.12
CA ILE A 321 22.68 -55.08 56.44
C ILE A 321 23.49 -54.67 55.18
N SER A 322 23.07 -55.20 54.03
CA SER A 322 23.64 -54.86 52.72
C SER A 322 22.59 -54.97 51.60
N THR A 323 22.67 -54.10 50.60
CA THR A 323 21.78 -54.05 49.46
C THR A 323 22.59 -53.89 48.19
N TYR A 324 22.29 -54.74 47.21
CA TYR A 324 22.98 -54.78 45.93
C TYR A 324 21.96 -54.59 44.79
N LEU A 325 22.35 -53.87 43.76
CA LEU A 325 21.66 -53.86 42.51
C LEU A 325 22.41 -54.77 41.52
N VAL A 326 21.76 -55.89 41.12
CA VAL A 326 22.35 -56.86 40.17
C VAL A 326 21.65 -56.70 38.84
N ARG A 327 22.45 -56.44 37.80
CA ARG A 327 21.99 -56.43 36.40
C ARG A 327 22.34 -57.80 35.79
N ILE A 328 21.32 -58.66 35.71
CA ILE A 328 21.50 -60.06 35.25
C ILE A 328 22.05 -60.14 33.84
N PRO A 329 21.53 -59.40 32.80
CA PRO A 329 22.05 -59.50 31.45
C PRO A 329 23.52 -59.07 31.29
N GLU A 330 23.97 -58.14 32.10
CA GLU A 330 25.31 -57.56 32.07
C GLU A 330 26.26 -58.26 33.05
N ASN A 331 25.76 -59.21 33.85
CA ASN A 331 26.46 -59.86 34.95
C ASN A 331 27.23 -58.84 35.80
N SER A 332 26.62 -57.72 36.11
CA SER A 332 27.20 -56.63 36.89
C SER A 332 26.48 -56.43 38.23
N VAL A 333 27.23 -55.98 39.24
CA VAL A 333 26.71 -55.68 40.55
C VAL A 333 27.12 -54.29 40.96
N GLN A 334 26.17 -53.54 41.52
CA GLN A 334 26.38 -52.23 42.13
C GLN A 334 26.00 -52.27 43.57
N LEU A 335 26.91 -51.82 44.41
CA LEU A 335 26.73 -51.79 45.88
C LEU A 335 25.92 -50.53 46.22
N LEU A 336 24.72 -50.68 46.78
CA LEU A 336 23.88 -49.57 47.25
C LEU A 336 24.11 -49.26 48.76
N LYS A 337 24.19 -50.29 49.57
CA LYS A 337 24.48 -50.23 51.00
C LYS A 337 25.34 -51.44 51.44
N SER A 338 26.32 -51.29 52.30
CA SER A 338 27.11 -52.41 52.79
C SER A 338 27.87 -52.06 54.07
N THR A 339 28.26 -53.12 54.80
CA THR A 339 29.19 -52.99 55.91
C THR A 339 30.62 -52.77 55.38
N ALA A 340 31.52 -52.34 56.32
CA ALA A 340 32.90 -52.10 55.94
C ALA A 340 33.62 -53.37 55.41
N GLU A 341 33.20 -54.55 55.88
CA GLU A 341 33.76 -55.83 55.46
C GLU A 341 33.39 -56.20 54.04
N ILE A 342 32.11 -56.00 53.64
CA ILE A 342 31.62 -56.26 52.27
C ILE A 342 32.22 -55.22 51.29
N ARG A 343 32.41 -54.00 51.73
CA ARG A 343 33.02 -52.95 50.89
C ARG A 343 34.47 -53.22 50.56
N ARG A 344 35.20 -53.97 51.39
CA ARG A 344 36.56 -54.42 51.09
C ARG A 344 36.61 -55.48 49.96
N ILE A 345 35.57 -56.25 49.79
CA ILE A 345 35.44 -57.29 48.74
C ILE A 345 35.03 -56.68 47.42
N TYR A 346 34.22 -55.62 47.48
CA TYR A 346 33.68 -54.97 46.28
C TYR A 346 34.71 -54.15 45.54
N ARG A 347 34.83 -54.38 44.21
CA ARG A 347 35.61 -53.52 43.31
C ARG A 347 34.67 -53.00 42.21
N PRO A 348 34.71 -51.67 41.85
CA PRO A 348 33.97 -51.18 40.73
C PRO A 348 34.20 -51.97 39.44
N GLY A 349 33.13 -52.48 38.78
CA GLY A 349 33.22 -53.30 37.60
C GLY A 349 33.46 -54.81 37.82
N ILE A 350 33.43 -55.31 39.07
CA ILE A 350 33.46 -56.72 39.39
C ILE A 350 32.18 -57.40 38.80
N ARG A 351 32.35 -58.59 38.20
CA ARG A 351 31.19 -59.40 37.76
C ARG A 351 30.36 -59.85 38.98
N ALA A 352 29.05 -59.87 38.82
CA ALA A 352 28.16 -60.28 39.92
C ALA A 352 28.46 -61.72 40.40
N THR A 353 28.77 -62.64 39.45
CA THR A 353 29.16 -64.01 39.80
C THR A 353 30.42 -64.07 40.66
N ASP A 354 31.46 -63.30 40.33
CA ASP A 354 32.70 -63.29 41.09
C ASP A 354 32.53 -62.60 42.46
N PHE A 355 31.76 -61.55 42.50
CA PHE A 355 31.42 -60.87 43.74
C PHE A 355 30.70 -61.75 44.69
N PHE A 356 29.60 -62.42 44.28
CA PHE A 356 28.85 -63.30 45.13
C PHE A 356 29.65 -64.52 45.57
N ARG A 357 30.48 -65.11 44.68
CA ARG A 357 31.38 -66.18 45.05
C ARG A 357 32.35 -65.77 46.21
N THR A 358 32.98 -64.61 46.07
CA THR A 358 33.90 -64.11 47.09
C THR A 358 33.16 -63.78 48.37
N LEU A 359 32.01 -63.11 48.29
CA LEU A 359 31.17 -62.75 49.41
C LEU A 359 30.72 -63.98 50.22
N LEU A 360 30.22 -64.99 49.56
CA LEU A 360 29.69 -66.19 50.19
C LEU A 360 30.84 -66.99 50.86
N ASN A 361 32.01 -67.10 50.25
CA ASN A 361 33.20 -67.71 50.84
C ASN A 361 33.72 -66.95 52.05
N THR A 362 33.42 -65.67 52.18
CA THR A 362 33.92 -64.84 53.29
C THR A 362 32.95 -64.78 54.47
N VAL A 363 31.64 -64.81 54.18
CA VAL A 363 30.57 -64.50 55.15
C VAL A 363 29.82 -65.77 55.62
N ILE A 364 29.78 -66.84 54.80
CA ILE A 364 28.98 -68.05 55.08
C ILE A 364 29.86 -69.17 55.62
N ALA A 365 29.33 -69.91 56.58
CA ALA A 365 30.00 -71.11 57.12
C ALA A 365 30.25 -72.19 56.06
N PRO A 366 31.40 -72.87 56.07
CA PRO A 366 31.79 -73.82 55.02
C PRO A 366 30.75 -74.87 54.67
N SER A 367 29.92 -75.31 55.64
CA SER A 367 28.86 -76.27 55.43
C SER A 367 27.70 -75.84 54.53
N TYR A 368 27.51 -74.52 54.34
CA TYR A 368 26.37 -73.96 53.59
C TYR A 368 26.80 -73.24 52.28
N ILE A 369 28.08 -73.21 51.98
CA ILE A 369 28.63 -72.52 50.80
C ILE A 369 28.08 -73.12 49.51
N ALA A 370 27.99 -74.44 49.38
CA ALA A 370 27.47 -75.03 48.14
C ALA A 370 26.04 -74.72 47.83
N GLU A 371 25.18 -74.68 48.87
CA GLU A 371 23.76 -74.33 48.76
C GLU A 371 23.59 -72.84 48.44
N ALA A 372 24.33 -72.01 49.13
CA ALA A 372 24.32 -70.56 48.88
C ALA A 372 24.84 -70.20 47.48
N LEU A 373 25.89 -70.81 47.00
CA LEU A 373 26.37 -70.61 45.61
C LEU A 373 25.33 -71.02 44.57
N ALA A 374 24.63 -72.18 44.82
CA ALA A 374 23.53 -72.58 43.96
C ALA A 374 22.37 -71.54 43.97
N PHE A 375 22.05 -70.94 45.14
CA PHE A 375 21.02 -69.94 45.28
C PHE A 375 21.37 -68.60 44.59
N TYR A 376 22.60 -68.15 44.71
CA TYR A 376 23.09 -66.89 44.12
C TYR A 376 23.66 -67.05 42.69
N ASN A 377 23.44 -68.22 42.06
CA ASN A 377 23.88 -68.40 40.66
C ASN A 377 23.13 -67.45 39.72
N ILE A 378 23.86 -66.43 39.15
CA ILE A 378 23.33 -65.38 38.30
C ILE A 378 22.76 -65.95 37.01
N GLU A 379 23.34 -67.08 36.45
CA GLU A 379 22.89 -67.70 35.20
C GLU A 379 21.47 -68.31 35.34
N THR A 380 21.13 -68.85 36.51
CA THR A 380 19.81 -69.43 36.75
C THR A 380 18.89 -68.50 37.49
N LEU A 381 19.39 -67.35 37.99
CA LEU A 381 18.61 -66.43 38.81
C LEU A 381 17.47 -65.79 38.01
N GLY A 382 17.72 -65.42 36.74
CA GLY A 382 16.70 -64.85 35.86
C GLY A 382 15.49 -65.74 35.66
N ASP A 383 15.73 -67.03 35.38
CA ASP A 383 14.69 -68.05 35.15
C ASP A 383 13.91 -68.34 36.45
N ARG A 384 14.60 -68.39 37.57
CA ARG A 384 13.94 -68.60 38.90
C ARG A 384 13.08 -67.41 39.31
N LEU A 385 13.51 -66.18 39.06
CA LEU A 385 12.71 -65.01 39.29
C LEU A 385 11.49 -64.97 38.38
N ALA A 386 11.64 -65.30 37.11
CA ALA A 386 10.53 -65.41 36.18
C ALA A 386 9.51 -66.46 36.53
N SER A 387 9.96 -67.57 37.12
CA SER A 387 9.09 -68.65 37.58
C SER A 387 8.40 -68.32 38.93
N ALA A 388 9.01 -67.52 39.77
CA ALA A 388 8.45 -67.10 41.08
C ALA A 388 7.45 -65.94 40.96
N SER A 389 7.41 -65.25 39.82
CA SER A 389 6.45 -64.12 39.55
C SER A 389 5.12 -64.59 38.92
N LYS A 390 4.95 -65.91 38.70
CA LYS A 390 3.68 -66.55 38.36
C LYS A 390 3.00 -67.17 39.59
#